data_895e97186f931042547f1646ea04c8e9
#
_entry.id   895e97186f931042547f1646ea04c8e9
#
_cell.length_a   1.000
_cell.length_b   1.000
_cell.length_c   1.000
_cell.angle_alpha   90.00
_cell.angle_beta   90.00
_cell.angle_gamma   90.00
#
_symmetry.space_group_name_H-M   'P 1'
#
loop_
_entity.id
_entity.type
_entity.pdbx_description
1 polymer ?
#
loop_
_entity_poly.entity_id
_entity_poly.type
_entity_poly.pdbx_seq_one_letter_code
_entity_poly.pdbx_strand_id
1 'polypeptide(L)'
;VGEWCKEHWKEIVAVIVSVLVIAAIVITGFTSLVPLLTFLGLSVKLATIVSMTVCSIAFLASSIHLLGYPLNILGKIFKSDTLKTISFGLRHPIISFQIGKVKPGEGNTNISTNASRFANAFDFEDNDAQEGSEVNAFRHTFWISIITNRWGENIGLQVGNAHEKNQNVINEIKDIYSHKFKTLSDADQAVDLLNNIIGREIGKTTSIDSTSKDITKKVLDYYYENGLNIVKETDDGYYVIVKERLSYERYKSNLITLETLDENGFPPDNKYYNKKR
;
A
#
# COMPACT_ATOMS: atom_id res chain seq x y z
N VAL A 1 -6.90 -7.18 -30.03
CA VAL A 1 -8.04 -7.64 -29.18
C VAL A 1 -7.96 -9.14 -28.93
N GLY A 2 -7.79 -9.99 -29.96
CA GLY A 2 -7.80 -11.45 -29.80
C GLY A 2 -6.65 -12.03 -28.97
N GLU A 3 -5.42 -11.51 -29.08
CA GLU A 3 -4.27 -11.95 -28.27
C GLU A 3 -4.40 -11.48 -26.83
N TRP A 4 -4.82 -10.24 -26.63
CA TRP A 4 -5.09 -9.70 -25.30
C TRP A 4 -6.16 -10.53 -24.55
N CYS A 5 -7.25 -10.89 -25.19
CA CYS A 5 -8.26 -11.77 -24.59
C CYS A 5 -7.72 -13.16 -24.23
N LYS A 6 -6.78 -13.70 -25.01
CA LYS A 6 -6.11 -14.97 -24.68
C LYS A 6 -5.20 -14.86 -23.46
N GLU A 7 -4.51 -13.75 -23.31
CA GLU A 7 -3.62 -13.50 -22.18
C GLU A 7 -4.39 -13.24 -20.88
N HIS A 8 -5.56 -12.60 -20.98
CA HIS A 8 -6.38 -12.18 -19.82
C HIS A 8 -7.70 -12.96 -19.67
N TRP A 9 -7.83 -14.13 -20.32
CA TRP A 9 -9.08 -14.89 -20.28
C TRP A 9 -9.51 -15.31 -18.88
N LYS A 10 -8.54 -15.60 -17.98
CA LYS A 10 -8.81 -16.01 -16.60
C LYS A 10 -9.45 -14.88 -15.80
N GLU A 11 -8.94 -13.65 -15.96
CA GLU A 11 -9.49 -12.45 -15.34
C GLU A 11 -10.88 -12.12 -15.88
N ILE A 12 -11.08 -12.25 -17.20
CA ILE A 12 -12.38 -12.04 -17.85
C ILE A 12 -13.40 -13.07 -17.32
N VAL A 13 -13.03 -14.33 -17.25
CA VAL A 13 -13.88 -15.40 -16.70
C VAL A 13 -14.16 -15.14 -15.22
N ALA A 14 -13.15 -14.75 -14.43
CA ALA A 14 -13.34 -14.42 -13.01
C ALA A 14 -14.34 -13.28 -12.81
N VAL A 15 -14.30 -12.23 -13.64
CA VAL A 15 -15.28 -11.13 -13.61
C VAL A 15 -16.69 -11.64 -13.95
N ILE A 16 -16.84 -12.40 -15.01
CA ILE A 16 -18.16 -12.95 -15.44
C ILE A 16 -18.74 -13.86 -14.36
N VAL A 17 -17.93 -14.79 -13.82
CA VAL A 17 -18.37 -15.71 -12.76
C VAL A 17 -18.76 -14.92 -11.50
N SER A 18 -17.98 -13.90 -11.13
CA SER A 18 -18.28 -13.07 -9.97
C SER A 18 -19.61 -12.33 -10.14
N VAL A 19 -19.90 -11.78 -11.31
CA VAL A 19 -21.21 -11.13 -11.59
C VAL A 19 -22.36 -12.12 -11.46
N LEU A 20 -22.20 -13.33 -11.99
CA LEU A 20 -23.25 -14.38 -11.91
C LEU A 20 -23.45 -14.85 -10.45
N VAL A 21 -22.38 -15.03 -9.69
CA VAL A 21 -22.46 -15.40 -8.27
C VAL A 21 -23.15 -14.32 -7.46
N ILE A 22 -22.83 -13.05 -7.69
CA ILE A 22 -23.47 -11.92 -6.98
C ILE A 22 -24.94 -11.86 -7.33
N ALA A 23 -25.31 -12.00 -8.60
CA ALA A 23 -26.72 -12.03 -9.02
C ALA A 23 -27.46 -13.18 -8.31
N ALA A 24 -26.85 -14.37 -8.25
CA ALA A 24 -27.41 -15.52 -7.54
C ALA A 24 -27.57 -15.26 -6.05
N ILE A 25 -26.57 -14.68 -5.38
CA ILE A 25 -26.62 -14.34 -3.94
C ILE A 25 -27.73 -13.29 -3.66
N VAL A 26 -27.86 -12.27 -4.51
CA VAL A 26 -28.92 -11.26 -4.37
C VAL A 26 -30.29 -11.88 -4.50
N ILE A 27 -30.51 -12.72 -5.53
CA ILE A 27 -31.77 -13.40 -5.78
C ILE A 27 -32.11 -14.37 -4.62
N THR A 28 -31.18 -15.23 -4.23
CA THR A 28 -31.39 -16.22 -3.17
C THR A 28 -31.48 -15.56 -1.78
N GLY A 29 -30.67 -14.51 -1.54
CA GLY A 29 -30.72 -13.72 -0.31
C GLY A 29 -32.09 -13.04 -0.11
N PHE A 30 -32.65 -12.45 -1.16
CA PHE A 30 -33.98 -11.85 -1.11
C PHE A 30 -35.06 -12.90 -0.79
N THR A 31 -35.06 -14.03 -1.52
CA THR A 31 -36.06 -15.10 -1.33
C THR A 31 -35.96 -15.80 0.01
N SER A 32 -34.79 -15.82 0.65
CA SER A 32 -34.59 -16.46 1.96
C SER A 32 -34.76 -15.49 3.13
N LEU A 33 -34.44 -14.21 2.94
CA LEU A 33 -34.40 -13.22 4.01
C LEU A 33 -35.82 -12.79 4.42
N VAL A 34 -36.77 -12.65 3.49
CA VAL A 34 -38.16 -12.27 3.81
C VAL A 34 -38.84 -13.29 4.71
N PRO A 35 -38.84 -14.59 4.42
CA PRO A 35 -39.39 -15.62 5.31
C PRO A 35 -38.71 -15.64 6.68
N LEU A 36 -37.38 -15.51 6.75
CA LEU A 36 -36.64 -15.47 7.99
C LEU A 36 -37.05 -14.31 8.88
N LEU A 37 -37.10 -13.10 8.33
CA LEU A 37 -37.48 -11.90 9.07
C LEU A 37 -38.93 -11.96 9.52
N THR A 38 -39.83 -12.55 8.72
CA THR A 38 -41.21 -12.77 9.08
C THR A 38 -41.34 -13.81 10.23
N PHE A 39 -40.56 -14.88 10.18
CA PHE A 39 -40.43 -15.85 11.27
C PHE A 39 -39.96 -15.22 12.58
N LEU A 40 -39.07 -14.21 12.50
CA LEU A 40 -38.59 -13.44 13.65
C LEU A 40 -39.58 -12.35 14.13
N GLY A 41 -40.81 -12.33 13.62
CA GLY A 41 -41.89 -11.47 14.10
C GLY A 41 -42.05 -10.15 13.38
N LEU A 42 -41.30 -9.89 12.28
CA LEU A 42 -41.55 -8.71 11.44
C LEU A 42 -42.80 -8.91 10.59
N SER A 43 -43.56 -7.81 10.38
CA SER A 43 -44.65 -7.86 9.38
C SER A 43 -44.07 -8.10 7.98
N VAL A 44 -44.79 -8.80 7.13
CA VAL A 44 -44.38 -9.10 5.74
C VAL A 44 -43.91 -7.83 5.00
N LYS A 45 -44.64 -6.73 5.14
CA LYS A 45 -44.28 -5.46 4.51
C LYS A 45 -42.95 -4.93 4.99
N LEU A 46 -42.68 -4.94 6.29
CA LEU A 46 -41.41 -4.49 6.86
C LEU A 46 -40.25 -5.44 6.50
N ALA A 47 -40.48 -6.73 6.57
CA ALA A 47 -39.49 -7.78 6.17
C ALA A 47 -39.10 -7.61 4.69
N THR A 48 -40.06 -7.30 3.80
CA THR A 48 -39.77 -7.03 2.39
C THR A 48 -38.94 -5.78 2.22
N ILE A 49 -39.26 -4.66 2.87
CA ILE A 49 -38.48 -3.42 2.79
C ILE A 49 -37.06 -3.63 3.27
N VAL A 50 -36.87 -4.26 4.43
CA VAL A 50 -35.53 -4.56 4.98
C VAL A 50 -34.74 -5.45 4.01
N SER A 51 -35.36 -6.51 3.49
CA SER A 51 -34.70 -7.41 2.55
C SER A 51 -34.28 -6.72 1.26
N MET A 52 -35.14 -5.88 0.68
CA MET A 52 -34.81 -5.09 -0.51
C MET A 52 -33.65 -4.14 -0.24
N THR A 53 -33.64 -3.46 0.91
CA THR A 53 -32.56 -2.53 1.28
C THR A 53 -31.23 -3.27 1.46
N VAL A 54 -31.21 -4.38 2.19
CA VAL A 54 -29.99 -5.19 2.40
C VAL A 54 -29.45 -5.73 1.08
N CYS A 55 -30.33 -6.32 0.24
CA CYS A 55 -29.92 -6.85 -1.06
C CYS A 55 -29.41 -5.74 -2.01
N SER A 56 -30.02 -4.55 -1.98
CA SER A 56 -29.55 -3.42 -2.79
C SER A 56 -28.18 -2.92 -2.35
N ILE A 57 -27.93 -2.84 -1.04
CA ILE A 57 -26.61 -2.46 -0.49
C ILE A 57 -25.57 -3.51 -0.86
N ALA A 58 -25.89 -4.79 -0.70
CA ALA A 58 -24.98 -5.89 -1.06
C ALA A 58 -24.65 -5.88 -2.55
N PHE A 59 -25.65 -5.68 -3.42
CA PHE A 59 -25.46 -5.56 -4.86
C PHE A 59 -24.57 -4.37 -5.23
N LEU A 60 -24.81 -3.19 -4.66
CA LEU A 60 -24.02 -1.99 -4.91
C LEU A 60 -22.56 -2.18 -4.46
N ALA A 61 -22.34 -2.68 -3.24
CA ALA A 61 -21.00 -2.93 -2.72
C ALA A 61 -20.22 -3.94 -3.59
N SER A 62 -20.90 -5.01 -4.03
CA SER A 62 -20.31 -6.03 -4.90
C SER A 62 -20.00 -5.49 -6.28
N SER A 63 -20.87 -4.65 -6.86
CA SER A 63 -20.64 -4.01 -8.16
C SER A 63 -19.44 -3.05 -8.12
N ILE A 64 -19.30 -2.28 -7.06
CA ILE A 64 -18.14 -1.38 -6.83
C ILE A 64 -16.85 -2.20 -6.74
N HIS A 65 -16.86 -3.29 -5.96
CA HIS A 65 -15.70 -4.18 -5.84
C HIS A 65 -15.29 -4.76 -7.20
N LEU A 66 -16.26 -5.21 -8.00
CA LEU A 66 -16.00 -5.78 -9.33
C LEU A 66 -15.42 -4.78 -10.32
N LEU A 67 -15.79 -3.49 -10.25
CA LEU A 67 -15.19 -2.45 -11.09
C LEU A 67 -13.68 -2.29 -10.86
N GLY A 68 -13.18 -2.70 -9.71
CA GLY A 68 -11.75 -2.69 -9.41
C GLY A 68 -10.93 -3.56 -10.38
N TYR A 69 -11.42 -4.71 -10.84
CA TYR A 69 -10.65 -5.61 -11.69
C TYR A 69 -10.35 -5.04 -13.08
N PRO A 70 -11.33 -4.59 -13.89
CA PRO A 70 -11.03 -3.96 -15.18
C PRO A 70 -10.17 -2.70 -15.04
N LEU A 71 -10.35 -1.89 -14.01
CA LEU A 71 -9.50 -0.72 -13.78
C LEU A 71 -8.04 -1.10 -13.50
N ASN A 72 -7.79 -2.19 -12.78
CA ASN A 72 -6.43 -2.69 -12.58
C ASN A 72 -5.78 -3.12 -13.91
N ILE A 73 -6.52 -3.82 -14.76
CA ILE A 73 -6.05 -4.23 -16.10
C ILE A 73 -5.71 -2.99 -16.95
N LEU A 74 -6.63 -2.03 -17.02
CA LEU A 74 -6.41 -0.77 -17.72
C LEU A 74 -5.20 -0.01 -17.15
N GLY A 75 -5.05 0.04 -15.82
CA GLY A 75 -3.90 0.65 -15.16
C GLY A 75 -2.56 0.03 -15.55
N LYS A 76 -2.51 -1.29 -15.71
CA LYS A 76 -1.32 -2.00 -16.20
C LYS A 76 -1.03 -1.70 -17.67
N ILE A 77 -2.05 -1.72 -18.54
CA ILE A 77 -1.91 -1.44 -19.97
C ILE A 77 -1.43 -0.01 -20.21
N PHE A 78 -2.04 0.96 -19.55
CA PHE A 78 -1.72 2.37 -19.72
C PHE A 78 -0.59 2.85 -18.78
N LYS A 79 0.05 1.94 -18.03
CA LYS A 79 1.07 2.26 -17.02
C LYS A 79 0.61 3.40 -16.08
N SER A 80 -0.64 3.36 -15.66
CA SER A 80 -1.27 4.39 -14.82
C SER A 80 -1.36 3.93 -13.36
N ASP A 81 -0.56 4.56 -12.49
CA ASP A 81 -0.63 4.42 -11.03
C ASP A 81 -2.00 4.85 -10.48
N THR A 82 -2.57 5.92 -11.01
CA THR A 82 -3.89 6.41 -10.62
C THR A 82 -4.99 5.36 -10.82
N LEU A 83 -5.06 4.72 -12.00
CA LEU A 83 -6.05 3.67 -12.27
C LEU A 83 -5.83 2.45 -11.37
N LYS A 84 -4.59 2.07 -11.10
CA LYS A 84 -4.25 0.95 -10.21
C LYS A 84 -4.62 1.27 -8.76
N THR A 85 -4.34 2.48 -8.30
CA THR A 85 -4.71 2.94 -6.95
C THR A 85 -6.22 2.99 -6.76
N ILE A 86 -6.99 3.52 -7.72
CA ILE A 86 -8.46 3.50 -7.69
C ILE A 86 -8.97 2.06 -7.67
N SER A 87 -8.41 1.20 -8.52
CA SER A 87 -8.73 -0.23 -8.56
C SER A 87 -8.53 -0.91 -7.20
N PHE A 88 -7.38 -0.65 -6.56
CA PHE A 88 -7.10 -1.17 -5.22
C PHE A 88 -8.13 -0.65 -4.21
N GLY A 89 -8.43 0.64 -4.23
CA GLY A 89 -9.40 1.28 -3.35
C GLY A 89 -10.81 0.66 -3.45
N LEU A 90 -11.26 0.38 -4.67
CA LEU A 90 -12.57 -0.24 -4.91
C LEU A 90 -12.63 -1.70 -4.42
N ARG A 91 -11.51 -2.43 -4.55
CA ARG A 91 -11.42 -3.83 -4.08
C ARG A 91 -11.19 -3.96 -2.57
N HIS A 92 -10.55 -2.98 -1.95
CA HIS A 92 -10.13 -3.00 -0.54
C HIS A 92 -10.46 -1.68 0.16
N PRO A 93 -11.74 -1.25 0.23
CA PRO A 93 -12.10 0.11 0.69
C PRO A 93 -11.67 0.40 2.13
N ILE A 94 -11.81 -0.57 3.05
CA ILE A 94 -11.42 -0.39 4.46
C ILE A 94 -9.90 -0.27 4.59
N ILE A 95 -9.14 -1.11 3.89
CA ILE A 95 -7.67 -1.09 3.90
C ILE A 95 -7.18 0.24 3.30
N SER A 96 -7.74 0.66 2.16
CA SER A 96 -7.40 1.93 1.51
C SER A 96 -7.66 3.13 2.39
N PHE A 97 -8.77 3.13 3.15
CA PHE A 97 -9.06 4.19 4.11
C PHE A 97 -8.01 4.25 5.23
N GLN A 98 -7.57 3.10 5.76
CA GLN A 98 -6.55 3.03 6.81
C GLN A 98 -5.14 3.39 6.30
N ILE A 99 -4.80 3.00 5.06
CA ILE A 99 -3.56 3.44 4.41
C ILE A 99 -3.61 4.95 4.23
N GLY A 100 -4.68 5.47 3.66
CA GLY A 100 -4.94 6.88 3.47
C GLY A 100 -3.97 7.58 2.50
N LYS A 101 -4.17 8.88 2.33
CA LYS A 101 -3.27 9.78 1.61
C LYS A 101 -2.39 10.54 2.60
N VAL A 102 -1.15 10.84 2.22
CA VAL A 102 -0.22 11.66 3.03
C VAL A 102 -0.82 13.05 3.27
N LYS A 103 -0.95 13.43 4.55
CA LYS A 103 -1.43 14.74 5.01
C LYS A 103 -0.67 15.17 6.28
N PRO A 104 0.59 15.57 6.16
CA PRO A 104 1.49 15.73 7.31
C PRO A 104 1.05 16.82 8.29
N GLY A 105 0.37 17.87 7.85
CA GLY A 105 0.03 19.04 8.69
C GLY A 105 -1.26 18.93 9.53
N GLU A 106 -2.05 17.84 9.42
CA GLU A 106 -3.43 17.80 9.93
C GLU A 106 -3.67 16.81 11.08
N GLY A 107 -2.67 16.38 11.82
CA GLY A 107 -2.86 15.41 12.90
C GLY A 107 -3.39 14.04 12.47
N ASN A 108 -3.43 13.76 11.17
CA ASN A 108 -3.86 12.48 10.62
C ASN A 108 -2.91 11.37 11.04
N THR A 109 -3.47 10.20 11.36
CA THR A 109 -2.72 9.03 11.83
C THR A 109 -2.88 7.83 10.89
N ASN A 110 -3.24 8.06 9.62
CA ASN A 110 -3.20 7.01 8.62
C ASN A 110 -1.76 6.56 8.33
N ILE A 111 -1.61 5.35 7.79
CA ILE A 111 -0.28 4.72 7.63
C ILE A 111 0.63 5.55 6.72
N SER A 112 0.11 6.10 5.61
CA SER A 112 0.92 6.91 4.69
C SER A 112 1.44 8.19 5.35
N THR A 113 0.62 8.84 6.20
CA THR A 113 1.02 10.04 6.91
C THR A 113 2.03 9.72 8.02
N ASN A 114 1.81 8.62 8.76
CA ASN A 114 2.76 8.16 9.77
C ASN A 114 4.11 7.80 9.14
N ALA A 115 4.12 7.11 8.00
CA ALA A 115 5.35 6.77 7.29
C ALA A 115 6.15 8.03 6.90
N SER A 116 5.46 9.06 6.40
CA SER A 116 6.10 10.34 6.10
C SER A 116 6.66 11.02 7.36
N ARG A 117 5.96 10.99 8.51
CA ARG A 117 6.46 11.59 9.74
C ARG A 117 7.70 10.88 10.27
N PHE A 118 7.69 9.56 10.36
CA PHE A 118 8.87 8.81 10.80
C PHE A 118 10.06 9.09 9.88
N ALA A 119 9.88 9.03 8.56
CA ALA A 119 10.95 9.29 7.62
C ALA A 119 11.55 10.70 7.76
N ASN A 120 10.70 11.71 7.96
CA ASN A 120 11.16 13.10 8.11
C ASN A 120 11.70 13.44 9.52
N ALA A 121 11.52 12.56 10.50
CA ALA A 121 12.05 12.77 11.84
C ALA A 121 13.51 12.32 11.99
N PHE A 122 14.00 11.49 11.07
CA PHE A 122 15.32 10.89 11.17
C PHE A 122 16.39 11.72 10.44
N ASP A 123 17.62 11.55 10.91
CA ASP A 123 18.81 12.15 10.32
C ASP A 123 19.25 11.34 9.08
N PHE A 124 18.67 11.71 7.92
CA PHE A 124 19.05 11.23 6.61
C PHE A 124 19.77 12.33 5.82
N GLU A 125 20.64 11.96 4.88
CA GLU A 125 21.50 12.94 4.19
C GLU A 125 20.70 13.98 3.39
N ASP A 126 19.63 13.53 2.74
CA ASP A 126 18.75 14.43 1.99
C ASP A 126 17.43 14.58 2.77
N ASN A 127 17.32 15.64 3.55
CA ASN A 127 16.11 15.97 4.31
C ASN A 127 14.92 16.36 3.42
N ASP A 128 15.12 16.54 2.13
CA ASP A 128 14.06 16.71 1.15
C ASP A 128 13.51 15.34 0.77
N ALA A 129 12.25 15.08 1.05
CA ALA A 129 11.56 13.83 0.68
C ALA A 129 11.40 13.67 -0.86
N GLN A 130 12.48 13.95 -1.59
CA GLN A 130 12.56 13.90 -3.04
C GLN A 130 12.64 12.45 -3.56
N GLU A 131 12.28 12.29 -4.82
CA GLU A 131 12.45 11.05 -5.56
C GLU A 131 13.90 10.52 -5.40
N GLY A 132 14.04 9.24 -5.10
CA GLY A 132 15.33 8.56 -4.99
C GLY A 132 16.14 8.83 -3.72
N SER A 133 15.68 9.69 -2.80
CA SER A 133 16.39 10.06 -1.57
C SER A 133 16.34 8.97 -0.49
N GLU A 134 17.19 9.09 0.54
CA GLU A 134 17.16 8.25 1.74
C GLU A 134 15.82 8.33 2.48
N VAL A 135 15.25 9.54 2.58
CA VAL A 135 13.91 9.75 3.17
C VAL A 135 12.85 9.00 2.42
N ASN A 136 12.89 9.03 1.08
CA ASN A 136 11.96 8.29 0.22
C ASN A 136 12.13 6.78 0.38
N ALA A 137 13.36 6.29 0.36
CA ALA A 137 13.70 4.87 0.53
C ALA A 137 13.20 4.31 1.87
N PHE A 138 13.48 5.02 2.96
CA PHE A 138 13.00 4.65 4.29
C PHE A 138 11.47 4.68 4.36
N ARG A 139 10.84 5.73 3.86
CA ARG A 139 9.37 5.90 3.83
C ARG A 139 8.68 4.72 3.13
N HIS A 140 9.15 4.33 1.94
CA HIS A 140 8.59 3.21 1.17
C HIS A 140 8.79 1.88 1.89
N THR A 141 9.99 1.60 2.38
CA THR A 141 10.30 0.38 3.15
C THR A 141 9.40 0.26 4.37
N PHE A 142 9.31 1.31 5.20
CA PHE A 142 8.49 1.30 6.40
C PHE A 142 6.99 1.19 6.10
N TRP A 143 6.50 1.97 5.12
CA TRP A 143 5.11 1.97 4.69
C TRP A 143 4.64 0.57 4.29
N ILE A 144 5.40 -0.10 3.43
CA ILE A 144 5.10 -1.47 2.99
C ILE A 144 5.29 -2.48 4.12
N SER A 145 6.25 -2.27 5.02
CA SER A 145 6.43 -3.15 6.19
C SER A 145 5.18 -3.18 7.08
N ILE A 146 4.61 -2.02 7.40
CA ILE A 146 3.36 -1.94 8.20
C ILE A 146 2.19 -2.58 7.45
N ILE A 147 2.02 -2.28 6.16
CA ILE A 147 0.93 -2.83 5.35
C ILE A 147 1.02 -4.34 5.29
N THR A 148 2.21 -4.87 5.05
CA THR A 148 2.45 -6.32 4.98
C THR A 148 2.23 -6.99 6.34
N ASN A 149 2.70 -6.39 7.42
CA ASN A 149 2.52 -6.91 8.77
C ASN A 149 1.03 -7.01 9.14
N ARG A 150 0.23 -5.99 8.80
CA ARG A 150 -1.20 -5.92 9.16
C ARG A 150 -2.10 -6.79 8.29
N TRP A 151 -1.83 -6.88 6.98
CA TRP A 151 -2.75 -7.51 6.01
C TRP A 151 -2.11 -8.57 5.12
N GLY A 152 -0.87 -8.91 5.38
CA GLY A 152 -0.15 -9.96 4.67
C GLY A 152 0.56 -9.47 3.40
N GLU A 153 1.47 -10.33 2.92
CA GLU A 153 2.37 -10.05 1.80
C GLU A 153 1.65 -9.70 0.49
N ASN A 154 0.53 -10.38 0.22
CA ASN A 154 -0.24 -10.14 -1.01
C ASN A 154 -0.84 -8.72 -1.06
N ILE A 155 -1.32 -8.19 0.05
CA ILE A 155 -1.81 -6.81 0.14
C ILE A 155 -0.64 -5.83 0.00
N GLY A 156 0.48 -6.06 0.68
CA GLY A 156 1.69 -5.25 0.54
C GLY A 156 2.19 -5.19 -0.91
N LEU A 157 2.17 -6.33 -1.62
CA LEU A 157 2.52 -6.38 -3.05
C LEU A 157 1.54 -5.58 -3.93
N GLN A 158 0.24 -5.74 -3.71
CA GLN A 158 -0.77 -5.02 -4.49
C GLN A 158 -0.67 -3.51 -4.29
N VAL A 159 -0.45 -3.07 -3.06
CA VAL A 159 -0.32 -1.64 -2.72
C VAL A 159 0.96 -1.06 -3.33
N GLY A 160 2.10 -1.70 -3.14
CA GLY A 160 3.37 -1.27 -3.75
C GLY A 160 3.26 -1.15 -5.26
N ASN A 161 2.75 -2.20 -5.92
CA ASN A 161 2.57 -2.20 -7.38
C ASN A 161 1.54 -1.18 -7.89
N ALA A 162 0.55 -0.80 -7.07
CA ALA A 162 -0.44 0.21 -7.46
C ALA A 162 0.16 1.62 -7.49
N HIS A 163 1.19 1.88 -6.70
CA HIS A 163 1.91 3.16 -6.67
C HIS A 163 2.82 3.38 -7.87
N GLU A 164 3.34 2.29 -8.47
CA GLU A 164 4.33 2.39 -9.53
C GLU A 164 3.68 2.36 -10.93
N LYS A 165 4.13 3.25 -11.83
CA LYS A 165 3.66 3.27 -13.23
C LYS A 165 4.01 1.95 -13.93
N ASN A 166 5.27 1.50 -13.83
CA ASN A 166 5.73 0.22 -14.35
C ASN A 166 6.15 -0.74 -13.24
N GLN A 167 5.24 -1.57 -12.75
CA GLN A 167 5.50 -2.57 -11.71
C GLN A 167 6.51 -3.66 -12.10
N ASN A 168 6.89 -3.75 -13.37
CA ASN A 168 7.78 -4.78 -13.91
C ASN A 168 9.19 -4.26 -14.22
N VAL A 169 9.48 -2.98 -14.01
CA VAL A 169 10.75 -2.36 -14.41
C VAL A 169 11.98 -3.12 -13.91
N ILE A 170 11.95 -3.62 -12.67
CA ILE A 170 13.07 -4.39 -12.09
C ILE A 170 13.26 -5.77 -12.74
N ASN A 171 12.21 -6.34 -13.37
CA ASN A 171 12.28 -7.61 -14.07
C ASN A 171 12.65 -7.44 -15.56
N GLU A 172 12.43 -6.25 -16.11
CA GLU A 172 12.74 -5.91 -17.50
C GLU A 172 14.24 -5.56 -17.69
N ILE A 173 14.94 -5.22 -16.61
CA ILE A 173 16.35 -4.83 -16.61
C ILE A 173 17.20 -5.99 -16.06
N LYS A 174 18.13 -6.49 -16.89
CA LYS A 174 18.96 -7.66 -16.55
C LYS A 174 19.84 -7.47 -15.31
N ASP A 175 20.42 -6.28 -15.16
CA ASP A 175 21.22 -5.90 -14.01
C ASP A 175 20.86 -4.48 -13.60
N ILE A 176 20.01 -4.39 -12.59
CA ILE A 176 19.40 -3.12 -12.18
C ILE A 176 20.43 -2.17 -11.54
N TYR A 177 21.47 -2.69 -10.90
CA TYR A 177 22.49 -1.89 -10.22
C TYR A 177 23.56 -1.35 -11.18
N SER A 178 23.73 -1.95 -12.36
CA SER A 178 24.62 -1.46 -13.41
C SER A 178 23.89 -0.62 -14.45
N HIS A 179 22.55 -0.53 -14.35
CA HIS A 179 21.73 0.19 -15.32
C HIS A 179 21.81 1.71 -15.10
N LYS A 180 22.00 2.45 -16.20
CA LYS A 180 21.97 3.92 -16.21
C LYS A 180 20.59 4.39 -16.69
N PHE A 181 19.83 5.00 -15.80
CA PHE A 181 18.54 5.60 -16.12
C PHE A 181 18.73 7.00 -16.68
N LYS A 182 17.87 7.42 -17.62
CA LYS A 182 17.92 8.76 -18.23
C LYS A 182 17.25 9.83 -17.38
N THR A 183 16.30 9.43 -16.53
CA THR A 183 15.55 10.36 -15.68
C THR A 183 15.56 9.88 -14.23
N LEU A 184 15.52 10.83 -13.29
CA LEU A 184 15.39 10.54 -11.87
C LEU A 184 14.13 9.73 -11.60
N SER A 185 13.00 10.08 -12.21
CA SER A 185 11.71 9.40 -11.99
C SER A 185 11.70 7.93 -12.43
N ASP A 186 12.45 7.56 -13.49
CA ASP A 186 12.57 6.16 -13.90
C ASP A 186 13.44 5.36 -12.90
N ALA A 187 14.50 5.97 -12.37
CA ALA A 187 15.37 5.38 -11.37
C ALA A 187 14.63 5.23 -10.01
N ASP A 188 13.91 6.27 -9.60
CA ASP A 188 13.11 6.30 -8.37
C ASP A 188 12.05 5.19 -8.35
N GLN A 189 11.32 5.03 -9.44
CA GLN A 189 10.33 3.95 -9.58
C GLN A 189 10.95 2.56 -9.36
N ALA A 190 12.16 2.32 -9.87
CA ALA A 190 12.86 1.07 -9.67
C ALA A 190 13.35 0.92 -8.21
N VAL A 191 13.84 2.00 -7.61
CA VAL A 191 14.23 2.07 -6.20
C VAL A 191 13.05 1.78 -5.28
N ASP A 192 11.90 2.38 -5.54
CA ASP A 192 10.68 2.18 -4.76
C ASP A 192 10.23 0.72 -4.78
N LEU A 193 10.26 0.07 -5.95
CA LEU A 193 9.96 -1.36 -6.06
C LEU A 193 10.95 -2.24 -5.30
N LEU A 194 12.25 -1.93 -5.36
CA LEU A 194 13.28 -2.67 -4.61
C LEU A 194 13.10 -2.51 -3.10
N ASN A 195 12.83 -1.30 -2.63
CA ASN A 195 12.57 -1.01 -1.22
C ASN A 195 11.23 -1.60 -0.75
N ASN A 196 10.23 -1.66 -1.62
CA ASN A 196 8.97 -2.36 -1.36
C ASN A 196 9.18 -3.88 -1.16
N ILE A 197 10.14 -4.51 -1.87
CA ILE A 197 10.52 -5.91 -1.63
C ILE A 197 11.08 -6.06 -0.21
N ILE A 198 12.03 -5.20 0.17
CA ILE A 198 12.62 -5.18 1.52
C ILE A 198 11.53 -5.00 2.58
N GLY A 199 10.64 -4.02 2.37
CA GLY A 199 9.53 -3.75 3.28
C GLY A 199 8.59 -4.94 3.48
N ARG A 200 8.28 -5.70 2.42
CA ARG A 200 7.48 -6.93 2.53
C ARG A 200 8.18 -8.00 3.37
N GLU A 201 9.47 -8.22 3.19
CA GLU A 201 10.22 -9.20 3.99
C GLU A 201 10.27 -8.81 5.47
N ILE A 202 10.51 -7.52 5.78
CA ILE A 202 10.46 -7.03 7.16
C ILE A 202 9.06 -7.21 7.76
N GLY A 203 8.01 -6.80 7.05
CA GLY A 203 6.64 -6.92 7.53
C GLY A 203 6.20 -8.36 7.77
N LYS A 204 6.58 -9.28 6.89
CA LYS A 204 6.28 -10.72 6.95
C LYS A 204 6.95 -11.42 8.14
N THR A 205 8.20 -11.03 8.44
CA THR A 205 8.99 -11.63 9.53
C THR A 205 8.78 -10.96 10.89
N THR A 206 7.97 -9.90 10.94
CA THR A 206 7.67 -9.15 12.16
C THR A 206 6.40 -9.69 12.82
N SER A 207 6.40 -9.82 14.18
CA SER A 207 5.21 -10.24 14.92
C SER A 207 4.00 -9.36 14.59
N ILE A 208 2.82 -9.97 14.52
CA ILE A 208 1.56 -9.24 14.27
C ILE A 208 1.22 -8.23 15.37
N ASP A 209 1.71 -8.46 16.59
CA ASP A 209 1.49 -7.58 17.73
C ASP A 209 2.49 -6.42 17.80
N SER A 210 3.41 -6.33 16.83
CA SER A 210 4.42 -5.25 16.80
C SER A 210 3.78 -3.89 16.55
N THR A 211 4.26 -2.91 17.30
CA THR A 211 3.85 -1.50 17.16
C THR A 211 4.48 -0.86 15.92
N SER A 212 4.03 0.35 15.59
CA SER A 212 4.66 1.12 14.50
C SER A 212 6.13 1.43 14.82
N LYS A 213 6.46 1.70 16.08
CA LYS A 213 7.85 1.94 16.53
C LYS A 213 8.71 0.69 16.42
N ASP A 214 8.18 -0.50 16.75
CA ASP A 214 8.91 -1.76 16.60
C ASP A 214 9.26 -2.02 15.13
N ILE A 215 8.31 -1.79 14.22
CA ILE A 215 8.53 -1.95 12.78
C ILE A 215 9.53 -0.89 12.29
N THR A 216 9.40 0.37 12.75
CA THR A 216 10.35 1.44 12.43
C THR A 216 11.77 1.06 12.82
N LYS A 217 11.94 0.53 14.06
CA LYS A 217 13.25 0.06 14.53
C LYS A 217 13.82 -1.03 13.62
N LYS A 218 13.03 -2.02 13.23
CA LYS A 218 13.48 -3.08 12.30
C LYS A 218 13.90 -2.55 10.94
N VAL A 219 13.24 -1.51 10.44
CA VAL A 219 13.66 -0.85 9.19
C VAL A 219 14.97 -0.11 9.36
N LEU A 220 15.18 0.58 10.50
CA LEU A 220 16.46 1.21 10.83
C LEU A 220 17.57 0.17 10.99
N ASP A 221 17.31 -0.93 11.70
CA ASP A 221 18.25 -2.05 11.86
C ASP A 221 18.67 -2.61 10.48
N TYR A 222 17.68 -2.86 9.61
CA TYR A 222 17.95 -3.33 8.25
C TYR A 222 18.75 -2.33 7.43
N TYR A 223 18.42 -1.02 7.54
CA TYR A 223 19.13 0.03 6.84
C TYR A 223 20.59 0.10 7.25
N TYR A 224 20.86 0.00 8.54
CA TYR A 224 22.23 -0.04 9.08
C TYR A 224 22.98 -1.30 8.65
N GLU A 225 22.39 -2.46 8.76
CA GLU A 225 23.05 -3.76 8.51
C GLU A 225 23.20 -4.08 7.02
N ASN A 226 22.16 -3.82 6.23
CA ASN A 226 22.02 -4.29 4.86
C ASN A 226 21.99 -3.16 3.82
N GLY A 227 21.56 -1.95 4.22
CA GLY A 227 21.36 -0.81 3.33
C GLY A 227 20.00 -0.80 2.65
N LEU A 228 19.55 0.39 2.26
CA LEU A 228 18.40 0.62 1.39
C LEU A 228 18.85 1.11 0.01
N ASN A 229 17.98 0.97 -0.98
CA ASN A 229 18.26 1.42 -2.33
C ASN A 229 17.92 2.90 -2.45
N ILE A 230 18.84 3.67 -3.01
CA ILE A 230 18.67 5.11 -3.32
C ILE A 230 19.16 5.39 -4.73
N VAL A 231 18.83 6.56 -5.25
CA VAL A 231 19.31 7.03 -6.54
C VAL A 231 20.50 7.97 -6.35
N LYS A 232 21.54 7.81 -7.18
CA LYS A 232 22.65 8.80 -7.30
C LYS A 232 22.77 9.23 -8.74
N GLU A 233 23.00 10.54 -8.92
CA GLU A 233 23.36 11.08 -10.21
C GLU A 233 24.85 10.85 -10.48
N THR A 234 25.17 10.48 -11.72
CA THR A 234 26.55 10.26 -12.18
C THR A 234 27.07 11.51 -12.86
N ASP A 235 28.40 11.66 -12.96
CA ASP A 235 29.06 12.82 -13.60
C ASP A 235 28.65 13.02 -15.07
N ASP A 236 28.17 11.98 -15.74
CA ASP A 236 27.69 12.02 -17.12
C ASP A 236 26.16 12.27 -17.23
N GLY A 237 25.51 12.65 -16.11
CA GLY A 237 24.11 13.09 -16.08
C GLY A 237 23.09 11.97 -16.18
N TYR A 238 23.46 10.72 -15.88
CA TYR A 238 22.55 9.60 -15.71
C TYR A 238 22.29 9.34 -14.23
N TYR A 239 21.27 8.52 -13.95
CA TYR A 239 20.90 8.10 -12.61
C TYR A 239 21.17 6.62 -12.44
N VAL A 240 21.77 6.25 -11.32
CA VAL A 240 22.09 4.86 -10.97
C VAL A 240 21.53 4.51 -9.62
N ILE A 241 21.20 3.23 -9.43
CA ILE A 241 20.74 2.72 -8.14
C ILE A 241 21.96 2.26 -7.35
N VAL A 242 22.05 2.73 -6.12
CA VAL A 242 23.06 2.29 -5.17
C VAL A 242 22.41 1.77 -3.90
N LYS A 243 23.06 0.81 -3.27
CA LYS A 243 22.63 0.30 -1.96
C LYS A 243 23.49 0.96 -0.89
N GLU A 244 22.92 1.86 -0.12
CA GLU A 244 23.62 2.63 0.90
C GLU A 244 23.23 2.19 2.30
N ARG A 245 24.16 2.29 3.24
CA ARG A 245 23.95 1.94 4.66
C ARG A 245 24.08 3.19 5.52
N LEU A 246 23.32 3.22 6.62
CA LEU A 246 23.54 4.23 7.64
C LEU A 246 24.93 4.07 8.27
N SER A 247 25.61 5.19 8.56
CA SER A 247 26.75 5.14 9.48
C SER A 247 26.28 4.75 10.88
N TYR A 248 27.17 4.25 11.72
CA TYR A 248 26.84 3.91 13.10
C TYR A 248 26.32 5.12 13.89
N GLU A 249 26.91 6.28 13.66
CA GLU A 249 26.52 7.55 14.33
C GLU A 249 25.10 7.93 13.96
N ARG A 250 24.76 7.90 12.66
CA ARG A 250 23.40 8.21 12.18
C ARG A 250 22.38 7.17 12.64
N TYR A 251 22.73 5.89 12.58
CA TYR A 251 21.86 4.82 13.10
C TYR A 251 21.55 5.02 14.59
N LYS A 252 22.58 5.30 15.41
CA LYS A 252 22.42 5.57 16.84
C LYS A 252 21.59 6.82 17.12
N SER A 253 21.84 7.91 16.40
CA SER A 253 21.06 9.16 16.48
C SER A 253 19.58 8.89 16.16
N ASN A 254 19.30 8.12 15.11
CA ASN A 254 17.94 7.78 14.71
C ASN A 254 17.22 6.89 15.73
N LEU A 255 17.91 5.98 16.40
CA LEU A 255 17.34 5.20 17.51
C LEU A 255 16.95 6.10 18.69
N ILE A 256 17.80 7.07 19.05
CA ILE A 256 17.49 8.05 20.11
C ILE A 256 16.25 8.88 19.70
N THR A 257 16.20 9.35 18.46
CA THR A 257 15.03 10.07 17.94
C THR A 257 13.77 9.21 18.01
N LEU A 258 13.84 7.94 17.59
CA LEU A 258 12.71 7.01 17.62
C LEU A 258 12.13 6.85 19.04
N GLU A 259 12.98 6.80 20.07
CA GLU A 259 12.50 6.70 21.47
C GLU A 259 11.66 7.91 21.88
N THR A 260 11.92 9.09 21.34
CA THR A 260 11.17 10.31 21.65
C THR A 260 9.82 10.40 20.94
N LEU A 261 9.65 9.75 19.80
CA LEU A 261 8.41 9.78 19.00
C LEU A 261 7.30 8.94 19.64
N ASP A 262 6.04 9.32 19.38
CA ASP A 262 4.90 8.45 19.66
C ASP A 262 4.69 7.38 18.55
N GLU A 263 3.67 6.53 18.70
CA GLU A 263 3.31 5.48 17.74
C GLU A 263 2.86 6.00 16.34
N ASN A 264 2.64 7.29 16.22
CA ASN A 264 2.27 7.96 14.98
C ASN A 264 3.40 8.83 14.41
N GLY A 265 4.56 8.84 15.05
CA GLY A 265 5.73 9.62 14.65
C GLY A 265 5.67 11.09 15.04
N PHE A 266 4.82 11.48 16.01
CA PHE A 266 4.82 12.84 16.54
C PHE A 266 5.88 13.01 17.61
N PRO A 267 6.66 14.13 17.60
CA PRO A 267 7.57 14.48 18.67
C PRO A 267 6.84 15.06 19.87
N PRO A 268 7.45 15.06 21.08
CA PRO A 268 6.80 15.44 22.34
C PRO A 268 6.22 16.85 22.42
N ASP A 269 6.75 17.77 21.66
CA ASP A 269 6.30 19.17 21.55
C ASP A 269 5.12 19.36 20.60
N ASN A 270 4.75 18.33 19.86
CA ASN A 270 3.63 18.38 18.94
C ASN A 270 2.30 18.23 19.71
N LYS A 271 1.32 19.09 19.41
CA LYS A 271 -0.03 19.06 20.04
C LYS A 271 -0.80 17.75 19.86
N TYR A 272 -0.42 16.94 18.87
CA TYR A 272 -1.04 15.63 18.59
C TYR A 272 -0.26 14.46 19.22
N TYR A 273 0.84 14.74 19.91
CA TYR A 273 1.64 13.72 20.59
C TYR A 273 0.79 12.96 21.61
N ASN A 274 0.72 11.65 21.44
CA ASN A 274 -0.03 10.79 22.35
C ASN A 274 0.93 9.87 23.11
N LYS A 275 1.25 10.28 24.33
CA LYS A 275 2.04 9.47 25.26
C LYS A 275 1.15 8.35 25.82
N LYS A 276 0.91 7.29 25.02
CA LYS A 276 0.40 6.05 25.62
C LYS A 276 1.50 5.47 26.50
N ARG A 277 1.25 5.52 27.79
CA ARG A 277 2.02 4.83 28.82
C ARG A 277 1.68 3.34 28.81
#